data_26feca0fb99ed1867f5079bcb2a57819
#
_entry.id   26feca0fb99ed1867f5079bcb2a57819
#
_cell.length_a   1.000
_cell.length_b   1.000
_cell.length_c   1.000
_cell.angle_alpha   90.00
_cell.angle_beta   90.00
_cell.angle_gamma   90.00
#
_symmetry.space_group_name_H-M   'P 1'
#
loop_
_entity.id
_entity.type
_entity.pdbx_description
1 polymer ?
#
loop_
_entity_poly.entity_id
_entity_poly.type
_entity_poly.pdbx_seq_one_letter_code
_entity_poly.pdbx_strand_id
1 'polypeptide(L)'
;MFVHLDTLSAIQSRVEDGDSPWTEAHEAFMEDVREAMAAAPESVTDNGDGHEFKTKGPEDPAERKDYVAAIRTGDRIRDLGLAYQYTGADQYAEKAIELLDHWFLRPETYMAPVKTNGIEQFITLPKMWWGAELVRGHEAWNSDSVGTEADLQEWVRTFLDDVGHDIPTAMGQQNIFNWQEMTHAAGSVYLRDWDRFRKAMRRNREDGFRQLREDGLLENEIIRASSLAYSLYAAKALVTAAELSRLYADRLDGPTLYEYQKFAGDRGAVERILDAHAPYVADPAAWEAMGEGDPDRFVNNDGFPARKQEAASSLYEVAYSYYEKDTYLKALKQSGQPVKNVPTYVSAQQAAIDNPDRPHRDERILGWTTFTHGERFRLDLQ
;
A
#
# COMPACT_ATOMS: atom_id res chain seq x y z
N MET A 1 5.14 10.12 -5.85
CA MET A 1 5.88 9.10 -5.05
C MET A 1 5.75 7.70 -5.65
N PHE A 2 4.56 7.12 -5.83
CA PHE A 2 4.37 5.76 -6.32
C PHE A 2 3.94 5.66 -7.80
N VAL A 3 4.00 6.72 -8.55
CA VAL A 3 3.64 6.75 -9.97
C VAL A 3 4.44 7.84 -10.70
N HIS A 4 4.79 7.60 -11.94
CA HIS A 4 5.30 8.64 -12.83
C HIS A 4 4.17 9.50 -13.39
N LEU A 5 4.40 10.80 -13.56
CA LEU A 5 3.41 11.69 -14.19
C LEU A 5 3.13 11.28 -15.65
N ASP A 6 4.12 10.77 -16.36
CA ASP A 6 3.95 10.25 -17.72
C ASP A 6 2.98 9.07 -17.78
N THR A 7 3.01 8.19 -16.77
CA THR A 7 2.04 7.10 -16.63
C THR A 7 0.62 7.63 -16.42
N LEU A 8 0.46 8.63 -15.54
CA LEU A 8 -0.85 9.26 -15.34
C LEU A 8 -1.37 9.90 -16.62
N SER A 9 -0.50 10.58 -17.38
CA SER A 9 -0.88 11.19 -18.65
C SER A 9 -1.27 10.15 -19.71
N ALA A 10 -0.57 9.01 -19.78
CA ALA A 10 -0.91 7.93 -20.69
C ALA A 10 -2.27 7.31 -20.36
N ILE A 11 -2.57 7.11 -19.07
CA ILE A 11 -3.86 6.60 -18.62
C ILE A 11 -4.96 7.63 -18.87
N GLN A 12 -4.69 8.92 -18.66
CA GLN A 12 -5.64 9.99 -18.97
C GLN A 12 -6.06 9.95 -20.44
N SER A 13 -5.13 9.77 -21.37
CA SER A 13 -5.45 9.63 -22.78
C SER A 13 -6.38 8.44 -23.05
N ARG A 14 -6.18 7.30 -22.36
CA ARG A 14 -7.09 6.14 -22.46
C ARG A 14 -8.50 6.46 -21.98
N VAL A 15 -8.63 7.22 -20.89
CA VAL A 15 -9.93 7.67 -20.37
C VAL A 15 -10.62 8.61 -21.36
N GLU A 16 -9.88 9.56 -21.95
CA GLU A 16 -10.39 10.50 -22.95
C GLU A 16 -10.86 9.80 -24.24
N ASP A 17 -10.18 8.74 -24.64
CA ASP A 17 -10.52 7.91 -25.79
C ASP A 17 -11.73 6.97 -25.51
N GLY A 18 -12.18 6.87 -24.25
CA GLY A 18 -13.27 6.00 -23.84
C GLY A 18 -12.87 4.53 -23.75
N ASP A 19 -11.59 4.25 -23.60
CA ASP A 19 -11.08 2.88 -23.53
C ASP A 19 -11.46 2.21 -22.21
N SER A 20 -11.94 0.97 -22.27
CA SER A 20 -12.12 0.09 -21.11
C SER A 20 -10.80 -0.66 -20.81
N PRO A 21 -10.42 -0.86 -19.55
CA PRO A 21 -11.17 -0.61 -18.31
C PRO A 21 -10.87 0.76 -17.66
N TRP A 22 -10.11 1.62 -18.31
CA TRP A 22 -9.65 2.88 -17.72
C TRP A 22 -10.78 3.86 -17.47
N THR A 23 -11.77 3.92 -18.38
CA THR A 23 -12.94 4.81 -18.24
C THR A 23 -13.76 4.44 -17.01
N GLU A 24 -14.09 3.15 -16.84
CA GLU A 24 -14.84 2.67 -15.68
C GLU A 24 -14.04 2.86 -14.38
N ALA A 25 -12.72 2.65 -14.42
CA ALA A 25 -11.84 2.89 -13.29
C ALA A 25 -11.84 4.36 -12.88
N HIS A 26 -11.78 5.26 -13.87
CA HIS A 26 -11.83 6.70 -13.64
C HIS A 26 -13.17 7.17 -13.08
N GLU A 27 -14.29 6.67 -13.60
CA GLU A 27 -15.63 7.00 -13.10
C GLU A 27 -15.77 6.63 -11.61
N ALA A 28 -15.35 5.41 -11.25
CA ALA A 28 -15.40 4.96 -9.87
C ALA A 28 -14.41 5.73 -8.96
N PHE A 29 -13.22 6.04 -9.45
CA PHE A 29 -12.26 6.90 -8.75
C PHE A 29 -12.83 8.29 -8.47
N MET A 30 -13.48 8.91 -9.44
CA MET A 30 -14.08 10.23 -9.27
C MET A 30 -15.32 10.21 -8.36
N GLU A 31 -15.97 9.04 -8.16
CA GLU A 31 -16.97 8.86 -7.12
C GLU A 31 -16.34 8.94 -5.72
N ASP A 32 -15.26 8.18 -5.48
CA ASP A 32 -14.51 8.24 -4.22
C ASP A 32 -14.00 9.67 -3.94
N VAL A 33 -13.52 10.37 -4.97
CA VAL A 33 -13.09 11.78 -4.86
C VAL A 33 -14.25 12.69 -4.42
N ARG A 34 -15.44 12.50 -4.97
CA ARG A 34 -16.65 13.29 -4.56
C ARG A 34 -17.01 13.00 -3.09
N GLU A 35 -16.94 11.75 -2.68
CA GLU A 35 -17.15 11.38 -1.27
C GLU A 35 -16.09 11.99 -0.37
N ALA A 36 -14.82 11.96 -0.79
CA ALA A 36 -13.72 12.57 -0.04
C ALA A 36 -13.86 14.09 0.13
N MET A 37 -14.34 14.78 -0.92
CA MET A 37 -14.63 16.22 -0.87
C MET A 37 -15.74 16.56 0.13
N ALA A 38 -16.75 15.70 0.24
CA ALA A 38 -17.89 15.91 1.15
C ALA A 38 -17.59 15.49 2.61
N ALA A 39 -16.53 14.72 2.83
CA ALA A 39 -16.24 14.13 4.13
C ALA A 39 -15.71 15.17 5.13
N ALA A 40 -16.19 15.07 6.38
CA ALA A 40 -15.57 15.76 7.49
C ALA A 40 -14.17 15.17 7.79
N PRO A 41 -13.21 16.00 8.23
CA PRO A 41 -11.94 15.50 8.75
C PRO A 41 -12.15 14.56 9.94
N GLU A 42 -11.31 13.54 10.02
CA GLU A 42 -11.24 12.59 11.14
C GLU A 42 -9.85 12.64 11.76
N SER A 43 -9.73 12.30 13.04
CA SER A 43 -8.46 12.28 13.76
C SER A 43 -8.42 11.22 14.86
N VAL A 44 -7.22 10.96 15.38
CA VAL A 44 -7.02 10.05 16.53
C VAL A 44 -7.69 10.56 17.80
N THR A 45 -7.94 11.87 17.91
CA THR A 45 -8.58 12.47 19.10
C THR A 45 -10.08 12.25 19.16
N ASP A 46 -10.73 11.79 18.09
CA ASP A 46 -12.18 11.59 18.02
C ASP A 46 -12.68 10.46 18.94
N ASN A 47 -11.80 9.59 19.37
CA ASN A 47 -12.13 8.51 20.33
C ASN A 47 -12.01 8.95 21.80
N GLY A 48 -11.45 10.12 22.07
CA GLY A 48 -11.25 10.68 23.42
C GLY A 48 -9.96 10.21 24.13
N ASP A 49 -9.10 9.44 23.44
CA ASP A 49 -7.85 8.89 24.00
C ASP A 49 -6.63 9.82 23.84
N GLY A 50 -6.84 11.06 23.39
CA GLY A 50 -5.79 12.04 23.17
C GLY A 50 -5.09 11.87 21.82
N HIS A 51 -3.81 12.24 21.74
CA HIS A 51 -3.06 12.35 20.48
C HIS A 51 -2.32 11.08 20.05
N GLU A 52 -2.30 10.05 20.89
CA GLU A 52 -1.63 8.79 20.54
C GLU A 52 -2.51 7.90 19.65
N PHE A 53 -1.91 7.33 18.61
CA PHE A 53 -2.57 6.32 17.78
C PHE A 53 -2.78 5.03 18.57
N LYS A 54 -4.02 4.61 18.76
CA LYS A 54 -4.36 3.36 19.46
C LYS A 54 -4.53 2.23 18.48
N THR A 55 -3.66 1.23 18.55
CA THR A 55 -3.68 0.10 17.60
C THR A 55 -4.71 -0.95 17.95
N LYS A 56 -4.85 -1.31 19.19
CA LYS A 56 -5.95 -2.11 19.76
C LYS A 56 -5.78 -2.39 21.26
N GLY A 57 -6.93 -2.58 21.93
CA GLY A 57 -7.03 -3.50 23.05
C GLY A 57 -7.40 -4.92 22.59
N PRO A 58 -7.04 -5.94 23.33
CA PRO A 58 -7.27 -7.31 22.94
C PRO A 58 -8.76 -7.71 22.88
N GLU A 59 -9.65 -6.94 23.46
CA GLU A 59 -11.05 -7.33 23.71
C GLU A 59 -12.12 -6.37 23.16
N ASP A 60 -11.75 -5.16 22.66
CA ASP A 60 -12.72 -4.17 22.19
C ASP A 60 -12.46 -3.75 20.73
N PRO A 61 -13.36 -4.07 19.79
CA PRO A 61 -13.31 -3.58 18.41
C PRO A 61 -13.33 -2.05 18.31
N ALA A 62 -13.92 -1.37 19.30
CA ALA A 62 -13.95 0.10 19.37
C ALA A 62 -12.54 0.73 19.44
N GLU A 63 -11.55 0.02 19.98
CA GLU A 63 -10.17 0.48 20.05
C GLU A 63 -9.45 0.52 18.70
N ARG A 64 -10.08 0.02 17.63
CA ARG A 64 -9.56 0.16 16.27
C ARG A 64 -10.07 1.40 15.54
N LYS A 65 -10.72 2.32 16.22
CA LYS A 65 -11.25 3.54 15.59
C LYS A 65 -10.17 4.33 14.87
N ASP A 66 -9.00 4.51 15.48
CA ASP A 66 -7.89 5.23 14.87
C ASP A 66 -7.41 4.55 13.59
N TYR A 67 -7.32 3.23 13.59
CA TYR A 67 -6.92 2.47 12.41
C TYR A 67 -7.93 2.62 11.27
N VAL A 68 -9.22 2.53 11.57
CA VAL A 68 -10.29 2.71 10.57
C VAL A 68 -10.31 4.16 10.07
N ALA A 69 -10.17 5.14 10.97
CA ALA A 69 -10.05 6.55 10.60
C ALA A 69 -8.80 6.81 9.72
N ALA A 70 -7.67 6.17 10.05
CA ALA A 70 -6.44 6.27 9.26
C ALA A 70 -6.58 5.66 7.86
N ILE A 71 -7.31 4.54 7.72
CA ILE A 71 -7.62 3.96 6.40
C ILE A 71 -8.40 4.98 5.57
N ARG A 72 -9.53 5.46 6.09
CA ARG A 72 -10.41 6.41 5.39
C ARG A 72 -9.69 7.71 5.03
N THR A 73 -9.05 8.32 6.02
CA THR A 73 -8.34 9.59 5.83
C THR A 73 -7.18 9.43 4.84
N GLY A 74 -6.43 8.33 4.93
CA GLY A 74 -5.34 8.06 4.01
C GLY A 74 -5.80 7.83 2.58
N ASP A 75 -6.92 7.13 2.37
CA ASP A 75 -7.50 6.95 1.03
C ASP A 75 -7.97 8.28 0.47
N ARG A 76 -8.69 9.08 1.25
CA ARG A 76 -9.15 10.42 0.85
C ARG A 76 -8.00 11.34 0.45
N ILE A 77 -6.96 11.43 1.27
CA ILE A 77 -5.79 12.29 0.99
C ILE A 77 -5.08 11.85 -0.29
N ARG A 78 -4.85 10.54 -0.47
CA ARG A 78 -4.24 9.98 -1.69
C ARG A 78 -5.08 10.31 -2.93
N ASP A 79 -6.38 10.02 -2.86
CA ASP A 79 -7.28 10.13 -4.01
C ASP A 79 -7.52 11.60 -4.39
N LEU A 80 -7.63 12.49 -3.42
CA LEU A 80 -7.67 13.94 -3.65
C LEU A 80 -6.37 14.46 -4.28
N GLY A 81 -5.21 14.00 -3.80
CA GLY A 81 -3.92 14.34 -4.40
C GLY A 81 -3.81 13.86 -5.85
N LEU A 82 -4.27 12.64 -6.15
CA LEU A 82 -4.34 12.13 -7.53
C LEU A 82 -5.31 12.94 -8.39
N ALA A 83 -6.49 13.28 -7.87
CA ALA A 83 -7.47 14.10 -8.58
C ALA A 83 -6.92 15.50 -8.92
N TYR A 84 -6.16 16.10 -8.00
CA TYR A 84 -5.45 17.34 -8.27
C TYR A 84 -4.46 17.19 -9.43
N GLN A 85 -3.63 16.14 -9.44
CA GLN A 85 -2.67 15.88 -10.53
C GLN A 85 -3.36 15.61 -11.87
N TYR A 86 -4.52 15.00 -11.85
CA TYR A 86 -5.30 14.69 -13.04
C TYR A 86 -6.03 15.90 -13.65
N THR A 87 -6.60 16.75 -12.77
CA THR A 87 -7.52 17.81 -13.21
C THR A 87 -6.91 19.21 -13.15
N GLY A 88 -5.86 19.40 -12.35
CA GLY A 88 -5.32 20.71 -12.02
C GLY A 88 -6.27 21.58 -11.17
N ALA A 89 -7.34 21.01 -10.61
CA ALA A 89 -8.31 21.79 -9.84
C ALA A 89 -7.88 21.93 -8.38
N ASP A 90 -7.57 23.17 -7.97
CA ASP A 90 -7.00 23.52 -6.65
C ASP A 90 -7.85 23.01 -5.49
N GLN A 91 -9.17 22.96 -5.62
CA GLN A 91 -10.08 22.47 -4.58
C GLN A 91 -9.71 21.08 -4.03
N TYR A 92 -9.14 20.20 -4.87
CA TYR A 92 -8.72 18.87 -4.42
C TYR A 92 -7.44 18.94 -3.60
N ALA A 93 -6.49 19.78 -3.99
CA ALA A 93 -5.28 20.01 -3.20
C ALA A 93 -5.60 20.68 -1.86
N GLU A 94 -6.46 21.71 -1.86
CA GLU A 94 -6.92 22.39 -0.67
C GLU A 94 -7.56 21.41 0.33
N LYS A 95 -8.45 20.54 -0.16
CA LYS A 95 -9.10 19.53 0.69
C LYS A 95 -8.11 18.47 1.20
N ALA A 96 -7.17 18.01 0.39
CA ALA A 96 -6.14 17.09 0.82
C ALA A 96 -5.27 17.70 1.93
N ILE A 97 -4.89 18.98 1.79
CA ILE A 97 -4.10 19.73 2.77
C ILE A 97 -4.91 19.95 4.05
N GLU A 98 -6.21 20.27 3.97
CA GLU A 98 -7.09 20.35 5.14
C GLU A 98 -7.07 19.04 5.95
N LEU A 99 -7.17 17.88 5.28
CA LEU A 99 -7.15 16.58 5.95
C LEU A 99 -5.77 16.25 6.54
N LEU A 100 -4.69 16.61 5.84
CA LEU A 100 -3.32 16.46 6.35
C LEU A 100 -3.07 17.33 7.57
N ASP A 101 -3.48 18.62 7.53
CA ASP A 101 -3.38 19.52 8.67
C ASP A 101 -4.12 18.97 9.89
N HIS A 102 -5.35 18.52 9.68
CA HIS A 102 -6.20 17.98 10.73
C HIS A 102 -5.59 16.71 11.38
N TRP A 103 -4.98 15.84 10.57
CA TRP A 103 -4.40 14.59 11.06
C TRP A 103 -3.04 14.78 11.75
N PHE A 104 -2.20 15.69 11.23
CA PHE A 104 -0.79 15.76 11.62
C PHE A 104 -0.37 17.02 12.36
N LEU A 105 -1.04 18.17 12.15
CA LEU A 105 -0.46 19.47 12.51
C LEU A 105 -1.34 20.29 13.46
N ARG A 106 -2.65 20.22 13.34
CA ARG A 106 -3.57 21.06 14.12
C ARG A 106 -3.49 20.73 15.60
N PRO A 107 -3.25 21.71 16.49
CA PRO A 107 -2.99 21.46 17.91
C PRO A 107 -4.07 20.66 18.64
N GLU A 108 -5.33 20.77 18.21
CA GLU A 108 -6.47 20.11 18.85
C GLU A 108 -6.65 18.65 18.40
N THR A 109 -6.10 18.28 17.23
CA THR A 109 -6.46 17.02 16.57
C THR A 109 -5.27 16.19 16.08
N TYR A 110 -4.05 16.76 16.08
CA TYR A 110 -2.88 16.08 15.52
C TYR A 110 -2.63 14.70 16.15
N MET A 111 -2.15 13.78 15.36
CA MET A 111 -1.57 12.53 15.81
C MET A 111 -0.12 12.78 16.28
N ALA A 112 0.23 12.30 17.47
CA ALA A 112 1.62 12.36 17.95
C ALA A 112 2.54 11.51 17.06
N PRO A 113 3.77 11.98 16.70
CA PRO A 113 4.72 11.25 15.87
C PRO A 113 5.43 10.14 16.65
N VAL A 114 4.65 9.24 17.25
CA VAL A 114 5.13 8.14 18.11
C VAL A 114 4.69 6.81 17.51
N LYS A 115 5.64 5.87 17.42
CA LYS A 115 5.35 4.51 17.01
C LYS A 115 4.58 3.77 18.11
N THR A 116 3.50 3.14 17.72
CA THR A 116 2.78 2.18 18.57
C THR A 116 3.23 0.74 18.31
N ASN A 117 2.72 -0.20 19.10
CA ASN A 117 3.12 -1.61 19.00
C ASN A 117 2.48 -2.38 17.83
N GLY A 118 1.72 -1.72 16.98
CA GLY A 118 1.01 -2.33 15.85
C GLY A 118 1.62 -1.99 14.50
N ILE A 119 1.21 -2.74 13.49
CA ILE A 119 1.58 -2.56 12.09
C ILE A 119 0.72 -1.48 11.41
N GLU A 120 -0.37 -1.09 12.04
CA GLU A 120 -1.43 -0.26 11.48
C GLU A 120 -0.89 1.08 10.95
N GLN A 121 0.05 1.69 11.66
CA GLN A 121 0.70 2.93 11.21
C GLN A 121 1.53 2.73 9.93
N PHE A 122 2.21 1.57 9.81
CA PHE A 122 3.06 1.28 8.65
C PHE A 122 2.25 1.07 7.37
N ILE A 123 1.01 0.66 7.49
CA ILE A 123 0.14 0.36 6.35
C ILE A 123 -0.86 1.48 6.05
N THR A 124 -0.90 2.54 6.83
CA THR A 124 -1.81 3.68 6.62
C THR A 124 -1.08 4.98 6.35
N LEU A 125 -0.06 5.33 7.13
CA LEU A 125 0.62 6.62 7.00
C LEU A 125 1.31 6.84 5.64
N PRO A 126 1.97 5.84 5.01
CA PRO A 126 2.63 6.05 3.73
C PRO A 126 1.70 6.54 2.62
N LYS A 127 0.41 6.18 2.63
CA LYS A 127 -0.53 6.69 1.62
C LYS A 127 -0.91 8.15 1.87
N MET A 128 -0.93 8.60 3.14
CA MET A 128 -1.12 10.01 3.47
C MET A 128 0.08 10.86 3.00
N TRP A 129 1.31 10.35 3.18
CA TRP A 129 2.51 11.02 2.68
C TRP A 129 2.58 11.01 1.15
N TRP A 130 2.03 9.99 0.50
CA TRP A 130 1.90 10.00 -0.95
C TRP A 130 0.95 11.12 -1.42
N GLY A 131 -0.22 11.24 -0.79
CA GLY A 131 -1.12 12.35 -1.07
C GLY A 131 -0.47 13.72 -0.81
N ALA A 132 0.27 13.86 0.30
CA ALA A 132 1.04 15.07 0.60
C ALA A 132 2.10 15.37 -0.49
N GLU A 133 2.76 14.35 -1.03
CA GLU A 133 3.70 14.50 -2.15
C GLU A 133 3.01 15.00 -3.44
N LEU A 134 1.78 14.55 -3.69
CA LEU A 134 1.01 14.97 -4.87
C LEU A 134 0.55 16.43 -4.79
N VAL A 135 0.41 16.99 -3.60
CA VAL A 135 0.04 18.39 -3.37
C VAL A 135 1.21 19.23 -2.87
N ARG A 136 2.43 18.76 -3.08
CA ARG A 136 3.66 19.44 -2.67
C ARG A 136 3.76 20.82 -3.31
N GLY A 137 4.11 21.82 -2.49
CA GLY A 137 4.30 23.19 -2.93
C GLY A 137 3.02 23.95 -3.33
N HIS A 138 1.84 23.35 -3.11
CA HIS A 138 0.58 24.05 -3.32
C HIS A 138 0.43 25.22 -2.35
N GLU A 139 -0.13 26.35 -2.80
CA GLU A 139 -0.20 27.60 -2.03
C GLU A 139 -1.02 27.47 -0.72
N ALA A 140 -1.96 26.55 -0.65
CA ALA A 140 -2.75 26.29 0.55
C ALA A 140 -1.91 25.88 1.77
N TRP A 141 -0.69 25.37 1.59
CA TRP A 141 0.25 25.08 2.68
C TRP A 141 0.72 26.35 3.45
N ASN A 142 0.50 27.52 2.91
CA ASN A 142 0.95 28.78 3.48
C ASN A 142 -0.21 29.65 4.00
N SER A 143 -1.42 29.11 4.10
CA SER A 143 -2.56 29.83 4.63
C SER A 143 -2.47 29.94 6.17
N ASP A 144 -2.97 31.04 6.73
CA ASP A 144 -2.92 31.33 8.19
C ASP A 144 -3.66 30.27 9.06
N SER A 145 -4.47 29.42 8.45
CA SER A 145 -5.29 28.42 9.14
C SER A 145 -4.74 26.99 9.03
N VAL A 146 -3.63 26.80 8.37
CA VAL A 146 -3.04 25.48 8.06
C VAL A 146 -1.57 25.48 8.44
N GLY A 147 -1.08 24.36 8.99
CA GLY A 147 0.35 24.14 9.16
C GLY A 147 1.10 24.12 7.83
N THR A 148 2.41 24.26 7.89
CA THR A 148 3.23 24.28 6.67
C THR A 148 3.64 22.89 6.22
N GLU A 149 4.04 22.77 4.95
CA GLU A 149 4.65 21.52 4.44
C GLU A 149 5.92 21.15 5.25
N ALA A 150 6.69 22.16 5.72
CA ALA A 150 7.87 21.93 6.54
C ALA A 150 7.51 21.33 7.91
N ASP A 151 6.39 21.72 8.51
CA ASP A 151 5.91 21.13 9.77
C ASP A 151 5.53 19.66 9.58
N LEU A 152 4.88 19.31 8.46
CA LEU A 152 4.59 17.92 8.14
C LEU A 152 5.88 17.13 7.89
N GLN A 153 6.86 17.69 7.21
CA GLN A 153 8.16 17.03 7.02
C GLN A 153 8.87 16.79 8.36
N GLU A 154 8.79 17.71 9.31
CA GLU A 154 9.34 17.52 10.65
C GLU A 154 8.59 16.43 11.42
N TRP A 155 7.26 16.40 11.31
CA TRP A 155 6.45 15.32 11.89
C TRP A 155 6.88 13.95 11.34
N VAL A 156 7.01 13.81 10.01
CA VAL A 156 7.42 12.55 9.35
C VAL A 156 8.84 12.16 9.79
N ARG A 157 9.76 13.10 9.90
CA ARG A 157 11.13 12.85 10.35
C ARG A 157 11.15 12.30 11.77
N THR A 158 10.42 12.97 12.68
CA THR A 158 10.31 12.56 14.09
C THR A 158 9.71 11.17 14.21
N PHE A 159 8.64 10.88 13.46
CA PHE A 159 8.03 9.55 13.45
C PHE A 159 9.00 8.46 12.96
N LEU A 160 9.72 8.69 11.85
CA LEU A 160 10.68 7.71 11.34
C LEU A 160 11.86 7.51 12.28
N ASP A 161 12.27 8.51 13.03
CA ASP A 161 13.32 8.40 14.04
C ASP A 161 12.84 7.55 15.23
N ASP A 162 11.57 7.72 15.66
CA ASP A 162 10.96 6.91 16.72
C ASP A 162 10.70 5.45 16.28
N VAL A 163 10.32 5.24 15.01
CA VAL A 163 10.19 3.89 14.44
C VAL A 163 11.50 3.14 14.53
N GLY A 164 12.61 3.81 14.23
CA GLY A 164 13.93 3.19 14.17
C GLY A 164 13.98 1.99 13.21
N HIS A 165 15.08 1.24 13.27
CA HIS A 165 15.24 0.00 12.49
C HIS A 165 15.33 -1.25 13.39
N ASP A 166 15.04 -1.10 14.67
CA ASP A 166 15.23 -2.15 15.66
C ASP A 166 13.96 -2.99 15.84
N ILE A 167 13.62 -3.79 14.84
CA ILE A 167 12.67 -4.87 15.07
C ILE A 167 13.41 -6.02 15.73
N PRO A 168 12.88 -6.56 16.85
CA PRO A 168 13.44 -7.76 17.47
C PRO A 168 13.64 -8.87 16.43
N THR A 169 14.79 -9.53 16.47
CA THR A 169 15.23 -10.51 15.46
C THR A 169 14.21 -11.62 15.18
N ALA A 170 13.37 -11.98 16.14
CA ALA A 170 12.30 -12.95 15.95
C ALA A 170 11.15 -12.42 15.04
N MET A 171 10.92 -11.11 15.00
CA MET A 171 9.92 -10.46 14.12
C MET A 171 10.56 -9.85 12.87
N GLY A 172 11.87 -9.70 12.84
CA GLY A 172 12.61 -9.05 11.77
C GLY A 172 12.65 -9.81 10.44
N GLN A 173 11.97 -10.95 10.34
CA GLN A 173 11.91 -11.78 9.14
C GLN A 173 10.48 -12.03 8.66
N GLN A 174 9.52 -11.28 9.19
CA GLN A 174 8.10 -11.39 8.87
C GLN A 174 7.59 -10.14 8.13
N ASN A 175 6.34 -10.20 7.69
CA ASN A 175 5.67 -9.08 7.01
C ASN A 175 5.77 -7.74 7.75
N ILE A 176 5.77 -7.74 9.10
CA ILE A 176 5.89 -6.52 9.90
C ILE A 176 7.19 -5.77 9.57
N PHE A 177 8.30 -6.50 9.43
CA PHE A 177 9.56 -5.93 9.00
C PHE A 177 9.48 -5.34 7.58
N ASN A 178 8.88 -6.08 6.65
CA ASN A 178 8.73 -5.61 5.27
C ASN A 178 7.91 -4.31 5.21
N TRP A 179 6.81 -4.22 5.96
CA TRP A 179 6.00 -3.02 6.05
C TRP A 179 6.75 -1.86 6.72
N GLN A 180 7.52 -2.11 7.78
CA GLN A 180 8.34 -1.08 8.42
C GLN A 180 9.39 -0.51 7.45
N GLU A 181 10.14 -1.34 6.76
CA GLU A 181 11.16 -0.87 5.82
C GLU A 181 10.54 -0.20 4.58
N MET A 182 9.37 -0.63 4.14
CA MET A 182 8.58 0.08 3.12
C MET A 182 8.16 1.47 3.63
N THR A 183 7.75 1.59 4.90
CA THR A 183 7.40 2.87 5.53
C THR A 183 8.60 3.81 5.60
N HIS A 184 9.78 3.30 5.99
CA HIS A 184 11.03 4.07 5.93
C HIS A 184 11.33 4.54 4.52
N ALA A 185 11.16 3.68 3.52
CA ALA A 185 11.38 4.05 2.12
C ALA A 185 10.42 5.17 1.68
N ALA A 186 9.13 5.02 1.94
CA ALA A 186 8.11 6.00 1.55
C ALA A 186 8.35 7.36 2.23
N GLY A 187 8.54 7.38 3.56
CA GLY A 187 8.80 8.61 4.29
C GLY A 187 10.11 9.28 3.86
N SER A 188 11.16 8.49 3.58
CA SER A 188 12.43 9.03 3.07
C SER A 188 12.29 9.69 1.70
N VAL A 189 11.48 9.12 0.81
CA VAL A 189 11.16 9.74 -0.49
C VAL A 189 10.42 11.06 -0.26
N TYR A 190 9.42 11.09 0.60
CA TYR A 190 8.70 12.32 0.94
C TYR A 190 9.65 13.40 1.50
N LEU A 191 10.58 13.01 2.40
CA LEU A 191 11.57 13.91 2.99
C LEU A 191 12.73 14.29 2.05
N ARG A 192 12.88 13.62 0.91
CA ARG A 192 14.10 13.68 0.07
C ARG A 192 15.38 13.25 0.84
N ASP A 193 15.22 12.41 1.86
CA ASP A 193 16.33 11.81 2.63
C ASP A 193 16.83 10.54 1.93
N TRP A 194 17.73 10.74 0.98
CA TRP A 194 18.22 9.64 0.13
C TRP A 194 19.16 8.69 0.88
N ASP A 195 19.80 9.11 1.97
CA ASP A 195 20.60 8.21 2.79
C ASP A 195 19.73 7.22 3.56
N ARG A 196 18.65 7.69 4.15
CA ARG A 196 17.63 6.85 4.79
C ARG A 196 16.96 5.95 3.76
N PHE A 197 16.63 6.45 2.57
CA PHE A 197 16.07 5.66 1.48
C PHE A 197 17.01 4.51 1.08
N ARG A 198 18.29 4.80 0.82
CA ARG A 198 19.28 3.76 0.52
C ARG A 198 19.41 2.73 1.64
N LYS A 199 19.39 3.16 2.89
CA LYS A 199 19.42 2.27 4.05
C LYS A 199 18.21 1.33 4.06
N ALA A 200 16.99 1.84 3.87
CA ALA A 200 15.77 1.03 3.80
C ALA A 200 15.82 0.02 2.64
N MET A 201 16.32 0.42 1.48
CA MET A 201 16.48 -0.47 0.33
C MET A 201 17.52 -1.58 0.59
N ARG A 202 18.66 -1.26 1.23
CA ARG A 202 19.64 -2.29 1.64
C ARG A 202 19.02 -3.28 2.62
N ARG A 203 18.28 -2.80 3.62
CA ARG A 203 17.63 -3.67 4.61
C ARG A 203 16.55 -4.55 3.98
N ASN A 204 15.81 -4.07 3.01
CA ASN A 204 14.90 -4.91 2.23
C ASN A 204 15.67 -6.04 1.53
N ARG A 205 16.82 -5.75 0.88
CA ARG A 205 17.64 -6.78 0.21
C ARG A 205 18.24 -7.79 1.18
N GLU A 206 18.81 -7.32 2.29
CA GLU A 206 19.60 -8.14 3.22
C GLU A 206 18.71 -8.91 4.19
N ASP A 207 17.68 -8.26 4.73
CA ASP A 207 16.84 -8.80 5.78
C ASP A 207 15.41 -9.08 5.29
N GLY A 208 14.82 -8.22 4.46
CA GLY A 208 13.44 -8.34 3.98
C GLY A 208 13.21 -9.61 3.16
N PHE A 209 14.17 -9.99 2.34
CA PHE A 209 14.14 -11.24 1.59
C PHE A 209 14.76 -12.43 2.34
N ARG A 210 15.17 -12.28 3.61
CA ARG A 210 15.81 -13.38 4.35
C ARG A 210 14.91 -14.61 4.43
N GLN A 211 13.62 -14.41 4.67
CA GLN A 211 12.62 -15.47 4.71
C GLN A 211 12.28 -16.10 3.34
N LEU A 212 12.71 -15.51 2.23
CA LEU A 212 12.45 -16.04 0.90
C LEU A 212 13.23 -17.33 0.67
N ARG A 213 12.55 -18.38 0.30
CA ARG A 213 13.09 -19.68 -0.11
C ARG A 213 13.35 -19.71 -1.61
N GLU A 214 14.13 -20.69 -2.06
CA GLU A 214 14.46 -20.86 -3.49
C GLU A 214 13.21 -21.16 -4.34
N ASP A 215 12.22 -21.85 -3.77
CA ASP A 215 10.93 -22.12 -4.41
C ASP A 215 9.97 -20.93 -4.46
N GLY A 216 10.37 -19.78 -3.92
CA GLY A 216 9.59 -18.54 -3.93
C GLY A 216 8.67 -18.36 -2.72
N LEU A 217 8.58 -19.35 -1.84
CA LEU A 217 7.75 -19.25 -0.63
C LEU A 217 8.43 -18.42 0.45
N LEU A 218 7.61 -17.82 1.34
CA LEU A 218 8.06 -17.02 2.46
C LEU A 218 7.99 -17.83 3.75
N GLU A 219 9.13 -18.33 4.22
CA GLU A 219 9.25 -19.32 5.30
C GLU A 219 8.49 -18.97 6.57
N ASN A 220 8.54 -17.69 6.99
CA ASN A 220 7.89 -17.24 8.21
C ASN A 220 6.40 -16.93 8.05
N GLU A 221 5.90 -16.85 6.83
CA GLU A 221 4.48 -16.62 6.55
C GLU A 221 3.71 -17.92 6.26
N ILE A 222 4.38 -18.91 5.64
CA ILE A 222 3.72 -20.19 5.33
C ILE A 222 3.39 -21.02 6.56
N ILE A 223 4.00 -20.76 7.70
CA ILE A 223 3.72 -21.42 8.98
C ILE A 223 2.58 -20.75 9.78
N ARG A 224 1.96 -19.69 9.22
CA ARG A 224 0.92 -18.91 9.90
C ARG A 224 -0.48 -19.49 9.64
N ALA A 225 -1.38 -19.32 10.62
CA ALA A 225 -2.81 -19.45 10.35
C ALA A 225 -3.22 -18.47 9.23
N SER A 226 -3.82 -18.87 8.16
CA SER A 226 -4.04 -18.08 6.93
C SER A 226 -2.74 -17.76 6.17
N SER A 227 -1.91 -18.77 5.96
CA SER A 227 -0.57 -18.65 5.40
C SER A 227 -0.52 -17.99 4.01
N LEU A 228 -1.46 -18.29 3.10
CA LEU A 228 -1.54 -17.62 1.80
C LEU A 228 -1.78 -16.11 1.95
N ALA A 229 -2.72 -15.72 2.82
CA ALA A 229 -3.02 -14.32 3.06
C ALA A 229 -1.82 -13.56 3.64
N TYR A 230 -1.10 -14.15 4.57
CA TYR A 230 0.10 -13.54 5.14
C TYR A 230 1.26 -13.48 4.14
N SER A 231 1.44 -14.51 3.31
CA SER A 231 2.45 -14.48 2.24
C SER A 231 2.18 -13.35 1.24
N LEU A 232 0.93 -13.20 0.79
CA LEU A 232 0.53 -12.11 -0.11
C LEU A 232 0.63 -10.73 0.57
N TYR A 233 0.39 -10.67 1.88
CA TYR A 233 0.51 -9.45 2.65
C TYR A 233 1.97 -8.99 2.78
N ALA A 234 2.91 -9.92 2.99
CA ALA A 234 4.34 -9.63 2.96
C ALA A 234 4.81 -9.25 1.54
N ALA A 235 4.35 -10.00 0.53
CA ALA A 235 4.65 -9.70 -0.88
C ALA A 235 4.20 -8.29 -1.28
N LYS A 236 3.05 -7.82 -0.79
CA LYS A 236 2.54 -6.47 -1.05
C LYS A 236 3.51 -5.39 -0.53
N ALA A 237 4.03 -5.53 0.68
CA ALA A 237 5.02 -4.59 1.22
C ALA A 237 6.29 -4.55 0.36
N LEU A 238 6.77 -5.73 -0.06
CA LEU A 238 7.97 -5.86 -0.89
C LEU A 238 7.76 -5.28 -2.30
N VAL A 239 6.62 -5.50 -2.92
CA VAL A 239 6.29 -4.92 -4.25
C VAL A 239 6.13 -3.40 -4.14
N THR A 240 5.47 -2.90 -3.10
CA THR A 240 5.34 -1.45 -2.89
C THR A 240 6.72 -0.78 -2.69
N ALA A 241 7.62 -1.43 -1.93
CA ALA A 241 9.00 -0.96 -1.81
C ALA A 241 9.78 -1.09 -3.13
N ALA A 242 9.49 -2.13 -3.93
CA ALA A 242 10.10 -2.32 -5.24
C ALA A 242 9.68 -1.22 -6.23
N GLU A 243 8.42 -0.78 -6.20
CA GLU A 243 7.97 0.38 -6.97
C GLU A 243 8.75 1.65 -6.62
N LEU A 244 8.96 1.93 -5.32
CA LEU A 244 9.81 3.05 -4.91
C LEU A 244 11.24 2.88 -5.42
N SER A 245 11.81 1.67 -5.34
CA SER A 245 13.17 1.40 -5.82
C SER A 245 13.29 1.61 -7.33
N ARG A 246 12.25 1.30 -8.11
CA ARG A 246 12.20 1.49 -9.57
C ARG A 246 12.09 2.97 -9.93
N LEU A 247 11.17 3.68 -9.27
CA LEU A 247 10.91 5.09 -9.54
C LEU A 247 12.09 6.01 -9.15
N TYR A 248 12.89 5.60 -8.19
CA TYR A 248 14.06 6.33 -7.69
C TYR A 248 15.36 5.53 -7.85
N ALA A 249 15.48 4.77 -8.95
CA ALA A 249 16.64 3.94 -9.22
C ALA A 249 17.95 4.73 -9.28
N ASP A 250 17.89 5.97 -9.74
CA ASP A 250 19.03 6.90 -9.80
C ASP A 250 19.54 7.33 -8.40
N ARG A 251 18.80 7.01 -7.34
CA ARG A 251 19.16 7.29 -5.94
C ARG A 251 19.74 6.07 -5.21
N LEU A 252 19.82 4.92 -5.86
CA LEU A 252 20.27 3.66 -5.25
C LEU A 252 21.76 3.43 -5.40
N ASP A 253 22.35 2.72 -4.44
CA ASP A 253 23.72 2.20 -4.48
C ASP A 253 23.75 0.73 -4.96
N GLY A 254 22.87 0.33 -5.86
CA GLY A 254 22.78 -1.06 -6.32
C GLY A 254 21.49 -1.33 -7.09
N PRO A 255 21.17 -2.60 -7.37
CA PRO A 255 19.99 -2.94 -8.14
C PRO A 255 18.70 -2.52 -7.44
N THR A 256 17.66 -2.28 -8.24
CA THR A 256 16.29 -2.14 -7.72
C THR A 256 15.86 -3.43 -7.03
N LEU A 257 14.81 -3.38 -6.22
CA LEU A 257 14.31 -4.60 -5.56
C LEU A 257 13.71 -5.58 -6.57
N TYR A 258 13.25 -5.10 -7.73
CA TYR A 258 12.79 -5.97 -8.82
C TYR A 258 13.94 -6.74 -9.47
N GLU A 259 15.13 -6.13 -9.57
CA GLU A 259 16.33 -6.73 -10.17
C GLU A 259 17.16 -7.55 -9.18
N TYR A 260 16.90 -7.36 -7.87
CA TYR A 260 17.69 -8.03 -6.84
C TYR A 260 17.50 -9.56 -6.88
N GLN A 261 18.61 -10.27 -6.99
CA GLN A 261 18.68 -11.74 -7.01
C GLN A 261 19.23 -12.26 -5.69
N LYS A 262 18.40 -13.00 -4.95
CA LYS A 262 18.84 -13.71 -3.73
C LYS A 262 19.52 -15.04 -4.03
N PHE A 263 19.09 -15.71 -5.09
CA PHE A 263 19.57 -17.04 -5.48
C PHE A 263 20.18 -16.98 -6.87
N ALA A 264 20.99 -17.99 -7.21
CA ALA A 264 21.53 -18.13 -8.54
C ALA A 264 20.41 -18.26 -9.61
N GLY A 265 20.67 -17.75 -10.80
CA GLY A 265 19.72 -17.74 -11.91
C GLY A 265 19.37 -16.32 -12.36
N ASP A 266 18.36 -16.20 -13.19
CA ASP A 266 17.95 -14.97 -13.87
C ASP A 266 16.72 -14.27 -13.23
N ARG A 267 16.03 -14.96 -12.30
CA ARG A 267 14.83 -14.41 -11.66
C ARG A 267 15.15 -13.57 -10.42
N GLY A 268 14.56 -12.38 -10.36
CA GLY A 268 14.61 -11.51 -9.18
C GLY A 268 13.88 -12.10 -7.96
N ALA A 269 14.20 -11.59 -6.78
CA ALA A 269 13.59 -12.06 -5.53
C ALA A 269 12.07 -11.79 -5.49
N VAL A 270 11.64 -10.61 -5.92
CA VAL A 270 10.21 -10.26 -6.03
C VAL A 270 9.51 -11.15 -7.04
N GLU A 271 10.12 -11.37 -8.20
CA GLU A 271 9.57 -12.23 -9.25
C GLU A 271 9.34 -13.66 -8.77
N ARG A 272 10.28 -14.23 -8.02
CA ARG A 272 10.15 -15.57 -7.43
C ARG A 272 8.95 -15.67 -6.48
N ILE A 273 8.74 -14.66 -5.64
CA ILE A 273 7.58 -14.60 -4.74
C ILE A 273 6.28 -14.57 -5.54
N LEU A 274 6.20 -13.69 -6.53
CA LEU A 274 4.99 -13.52 -7.33
C LEU A 274 4.66 -14.77 -8.15
N ASP A 275 5.66 -15.36 -8.81
CA ASP A 275 5.51 -16.60 -9.60
C ASP A 275 5.03 -17.76 -8.72
N ALA A 276 5.55 -17.88 -7.50
CA ALA A 276 5.17 -18.94 -6.56
C ALA A 276 3.74 -18.83 -6.06
N HIS A 277 3.19 -17.62 -5.97
CA HIS A 277 1.86 -17.39 -5.39
C HIS A 277 0.75 -17.17 -6.44
N ALA A 278 1.08 -16.78 -7.67
CA ALA A 278 0.10 -16.51 -8.73
C ALA A 278 -0.91 -17.65 -8.96
N PRO A 279 -0.51 -18.96 -9.01
CA PRO A 279 -1.45 -20.05 -9.18
C PRO A 279 -2.49 -20.15 -8.06
N TYR A 280 -2.10 -19.80 -6.84
CA TYR A 280 -2.93 -19.91 -5.64
C TYR A 280 -3.82 -18.70 -5.41
N VAL A 281 -3.50 -17.56 -5.99
CA VAL A 281 -4.44 -16.44 -6.08
C VAL A 281 -5.63 -16.82 -6.97
N ALA A 282 -5.34 -17.55 -8.04
CA ALA A 282 -6.36 -18.07 -8.95
C ALA A 282 -7.16 -19.23 -8.34
N ASP A 283 -6.50 -20.14 -7.62
CA ASP A 283 -7.09 -21.34 -7.00
C ASP A 283 -6.57 -21.51 -5.56
N PRO A 284 -7.21 -20.84 -4.58
CA PRO A 284 -6.79 -20.95 -3.19
C PRO A 284 -6.93 -22.36 -2.59
N ALA A 285 -7.81 -23.19 -3.13
CA ALA A 285 -7.96 -24.58 -2.67
C ALA A 285 -6.70 -25.42 -3.00
N ALA A 286 -6.03 -25.13 -4.10
CA ALA A 286 -4.76 -25.76 -4.43
C ALA A 286 -3.65 -25.43 -3.41
N TRP A 287 -3.71 -24.29 -2.74
CA TRP A 287 -2.79 -23.95 -1.65
C TRP A 287 -2.98 -24.85 -0.45
N GLU A 288 -4.21 -25.12 -0.07
CA GLU A 288 -4.56 -26.05 1.05
C GLU A 288 -4.06 -27.47 0.71
N ALA A 289 -4.35 -27.95 -0.49
CA ALA A 289 -3.92 -29.26 -0.96
C ALA A 289 -2.38 -29.42 -0.97
N MET A 290 -1.63 -28.34 -1.26
CA MET A 290 -0.16 -28.36 -1.24
C MET A 290 0.39 -28.57 0.19
N GLY A 291 -0.36 -28.20 1.23
CA GLY A 291 0.01 -28.38 2.63
C GLY A 291 -0.34 -29.76 3.20
N GLU A 292 -1.14 -30.56 2.49
CA GLU A 292 -1.51 -31.90 2.95
C GLU A 292 -0.27 -32.81 3.05
N GLY A 293 -0.03 -33.33 4.26
CA GLY A 293 1.09 -34.24 4.54
C GLY A 293 2.39 -33.59 5.03
N ASP A 294 2.47 -32.27 5.11
CA ASP A 294 3.58 -31.55 5.71
C ASP A 294 3.10 -30.61 6.81
N PRO A 295 3.00 -31.07 8.07
CA PRO A 295 2.47 -30.29 9.19
C PRO A 295 3.33 -29.07 9.56
N ASP A 296 4.58 -29.03 9.14
CA ASP A 296 5.51 -27.93 9.42
C ASP A 296 5.41 -26.84 8.33
N ARG A 297 4.73 -27.12 7.21
CA ARG A 297 4.74 -26.26 6.03
C ARG A 297 3.55 -25.32 5.94
N PHE A 298 2.37 -25.76 6.37
CA PHE A 298 1.15 -24.97 6.32
C PHE A 298 0.32 -25.20 7.58
N VAL A 299 0.15 -24.16 8.35
CA VAL A 299 -0.76 -24.18 9.49
C VAL A 299 -2.06 -23.55 9.04
N ASN A 300 -3.12 -24.33 9.06
CA ASN A 300 -4.52 -23.96 8.90
C ASN A 300 -4.79 -22.73 8.02
N ASN A 301 -5.29 -22.98 6.85
CA ASN A 301 -5.69 -21.91 5.93
C ASN A 301 -7.23 -21.80 5.96
N ASP A 302 -7.83 -21.22 7.02
CA ASP A 302 -9.28 -21.06 7.25
C ASP A 302 -10.03 -20.41 6.08
N GLY A 303 -9.81 -20.94 4.88
CA GLY A 303 -10.30 -20.43 3.61
C GLY A 303 -9.69 -19.07 3.26
N PHE A 304 -9.33 -18.88 2.02
CA PHE A 304 -8.92 -17.59 1.49
C PHE A 304 -10.18 -16.85 1.02
N PRO A 305 -10.80 -15.98 1.82
CA PRO A 305 -12.07 -15.40 1.45
C PRO A 305 -11.95 -14.52 0.21
N ALA A 306 -13.00 -14.46 -0.59
CA ALA A 306 -13.05 -13.73 -1.86
C ALA A 306 -12.47 -12.30 -1.77
N ARG A 307 -12.78 -11.57 -0.70
CA ARG A 307 -12.22 -10.23 -0.46
C ARG A 307 -10.69 -10.18 -0.35
N LYS A 308 -10.04 -11.27 0.11
CA LYS A 308 -8.58 -11.35 0.17
C LYS A 308 -7.98 -11.68 -1.21
N GLN A 309 -8.70 -12.43 -2.03
CA GLN A 309 -8.35 -12.59 -3.44
C GLN A 309 -8.42 -11.26 -4.17
N GLU A 310 -9.50 -10.51 -3.96
CA GLU A 310 -9.67 -9.17 -4.53
C GLU A 310 -8.51 -8.26 -4.15
N ALA A 311 -8.11 -8.27 -2.89
CA ALA A 311 -6.98 -7.48 -2.45
C ALA A 311 -5.63 -7.91 -3.04
N ALA A 312 -5.48 -9.17 -3.39
CA ALA A 312 -4.29 -9.68 -4.06
C ALA A 312 -4.22 -9.23 -5.53
N SER A 313 -5.35 -8.89 -6.16
CA SER A 313 -5.38 -8.48 -7.56
C SER A 313 -4.53 -7.24 -7.83
N SER A 314 -4.61 -6.23 -6.97
CA SER A 314 -3.81 -5.00 -7.11
C SER A 314 -2.29 -5.27 -7.09
N LEU A 315 -1.85 -6.29 -6.35
CA LEU A 315 -0.47 -6.72 -6.34
C LEU A 315 -0.01 -7.21 -7.72
N TYR A 316 -0.87 -7.97 -8.41
CA TYR A 316 -0.57 -8.50 -9.74
C TYR A 316 -0.75 -7.47 -10.85
N GLU A 317 -1.59 -6.45 -10.68
CA GLU A 317 -1.61 -5.31 -11.60
C GLU A 317 -0.28 -4.55 -11.57
N VAL A 318 0.20 -4.21 -10.38
CA VAL A 318 1.49 -3.53 -10.20
C VAL A 318 2.63 -4.41 -10.73
N ALA A 319 2.65 -5.70 -10.41
CA ALA A 319 3.65 -6.62 -10.89
C ALA A 319 3.65 -6.75 -12.43
N TYR A 320 2.47 -6.75 -13.05
CA TYR A 320 2.34 -6.80 -14.49
C TYR A 320 2.90 -5.53 -15.16
N SER A 321 2.74 -4.37 -14.55
CA SER A 321 3.28 -3.11 -15.10
C SER A 321 4.81 -3.14 -15.25
N TYR A 322 5.48 -4.01 -14.52
CA TYR A 322 6.94 -4.17 -14.58
C TYR A 322 7.38 -5.40 -15.38
N TYR A 323 6.81 -6.58 -15.08
CA TYR A 323 7.27 -7.87 -15.65
C TYR A 323 6.56 -8.25 -16.93
N GLU A 324 5.39 -7.70 -17.23
CA GLU A 324 4.55 -7.99 -18.40
C GLU A 324 4.25 -9.49 -18.62
N LYS A 325 4.13 -10.28 -17.53
CA LYS A 325 3.89 -11.71 -17.57
C LYS A 325 2.42 -12.06 -17.74
N ASP A 326 2.08 -12.86 -18.75
CA ASP A 326 0.71 -13.34 -18.96
C ASP A 326 0.16 -14.15 -17.76
N THR A 327 1.02 -14.77 -16.97
CA THR A 327 0.64 -15.49 -15.74
C THR A 327 0.04 -14.55 -14.70
N TYR A 328 0.47 -13.30 -14.64
CA TYR A 328 -0.08 -12.31 -13.71
C TYR A 328 -1.45 -11.82 -14.17
N LEU A 329 -1.65 -11.60 -15.47
CA LEU A 329 -2.98 -11.33 -16.01
C LEU A 329 -3.95 -12.51 -15.81
N LYS A 330 -3.46 -13.76 -15.92
CA LYS A 330 -4.28 -14.94 -15.62
C LYS A 330 -4.68 -14.97 -14.14
N ALA A 331 -3.77 -14.66 -13.22
CA ALA A 331 -4.09 -14.58 -11.81
C ALA A 331 -5.17 -13.52 -11.53
N LEU A 332 -5.09 -12.36 -12.18
CA LEU A 332 -6.12 -11.32 -12.11
C LEU A 332 -7.49 -11.81 -12.60
N LYS A 333 -7.54 -12.43 -13.77
CA LYS A 333 -8.77 -12.94 -14.37
C LYS A 333 -9.41 -14.08 -13.58
N GLN A 334 -8.63 -15.05 -13.15
CA GLN A 334 -9.10 -16.25 -12.47
C GLN A 334 -9.52 -15.98 -11.02
N SER A 335 -8.97 -14.96 -10.38
CA SER A 335 -9.39 -14.53 -9.06
C SER A 335 -10.79 -13.89 -9.03
N GLY A 336 -11.52 -13.89 -10.15
CA GLY A 336 -12.79 -13.20 -10.28
C GLY A 336 -12.64 -11.69 -10.38
N GLN A 337 -11.43 -11.23 -10.60
CA GLN A 337 -11.03 -9.83 -10.68
C GLN A 337 -10.53 -9.53 -12.10
N PRO A 338 -11.40 -9.48 -13.10
CA PRO A 338 -10.98 -8.99 -14.40
C PRO A 338 -10.48 -7.55 -14.22
N VAL A 339 -9.70 -7.11 -15.17
CA VAL A 339 -9.22 -5.73 -15.27
C VAL A 339 -10.37 -4.70 -15.11
N LYS A 340 -11.61 -5.13 -15.34
CA LYS A 340 -12.85 -4.35 -15.13
C LYS A 340 -13.38 -4.33 -13.68
N ASN A 341 -12.73 -4.97 -12.73
CA ASN A 341 -13.26 -5.15 -11.37
C ASN A 341 -12.89 -4.04 -10.39
N VAL A 342 -12.70 -2.85 -10.90
CA VAL A 342 -12.52 -1.67 -10.04
C VAL A 342 -13.72 -1.49 -9.08
N PRO A 343 -15.00 -1.63 -9.49
CA PRO A 343 -16.11 -1.56 -8.55
C PRO A 343 -16.07 -2.63 -7.44
N THR A 344 -15.68 -3.86 -7.76
CA THR A 344 -15.53 -4.92 -6.75
C THR A 344 -14.40 -4.60 -5.77
N TYR A 345 -13.32 -4.02 -6.27
CA TYR A 345 -12.22 -3.54 -5.45
C TYR A 345 -12.68 -2.50 -4.43
N VAL A 346 -13.39 -1.47 -4.89
CA VAL A 346 -13.95 -0.43 -4.03
C VAL A 346 -14.95 -1.00 -3.05
N SER A 347 -15.83 -1.91 -3.50
CA SER A 347 -16.82 -2.56 -2.63
C SER A 347 -16.17 -3.36 -1.51
N ALA A 348 -15.08 -4.08 -1.78
CA ALA A 348 -14.34 -4.82 -0.77
C ALA A 348 -13.66 -3.88 0.24
N GLN A 349 -13.09 -2.78 -0.22
CA GLN A 349 -12.50 -1.76 0.63
C GLN A 349 -13.57 -1.05 1.47
N GLN A 350 -14.68 -0.67 0.87
CA GLN A 350 -15.81 -0.05 1.55
C GLN A 350 -16.39 -0.98 2.61
N ALA A 351 -16.60 -2.26 2.28
CA ALA A 351 -17.08 -3.25 3.24
C ALA A 351 -16.12 -3.43 4.43
N ALA A 352 -14.80 -3.29 4.21
CA ALA A 352 -13.81 -3.34 5.26
C ALA A 352 -13.86 -2.10 6.18
N ILE A 353 -14.15 -0.93 5.60
CA ILE A 353 -14.30 0.33 6.33
C ILE A 353 -15.60 0.33 7.14
N ASP A 354 -16.70 -0.16 6.56
CA ASP A 354 -18.03 -0.17 7.18
C ASP A 354 -18.18 -1.25 8.26
N ASN A 355 -17.25 -2.20 8.34
CA ASN A 355 -17.25 -3.25 9.34
C ASN A 355 -16.02 -3.13 10.26
N PRO A 356 -16.08 -2.32 11.32
CA PRO A 356 -14.98 -2.11 12.25
C PRO A 356 -14.57 -3.38 13.00
N ASP A 357 -15.48 -4.36 13.18
CA ASP A 357 -15.18 -5.64 13.83
C ASP A 357 -14.25 -6.52 13.00
N ARG A 358 -14.13 -6.22 11.72
CA ARG A 358 -13.23 -6.89 10.80
C ARG A 358 -12.46 -5.87 9.97
N PRO A 359 -11.61 -5.05 10.60
CA PRO A 359 -10.83 -4.07 9.88
C PRO A 359 -10.02 -4.82 8.83
N HIS A 360 -10.22 -4.42 7.61
CA HIS A 360 -9.55 -5.02 6.48
C HIS A 360 -8.08 -4.71 6.55
N ARG A 361 -7.25 -5.73 6.43
CA ARG A 361 -5.79 -5.58 6.48
C ARG A 361 -5.17 -5.33 5.12
N ASP A 362 -5.98 -5.17 4.11
CA ASP A 362 -5.55 -4.85 2.76
C ASP A 362 -5.55 -3.35 2.54
N GLU A 363 -4.78 -2.68 3.35
CA GLU A 363 -4.52 -1.27 3.21
C GLU A 363 -3.65 -1.07 1.99
N ARG A 364 -4.27 -0.71 0.95
CA ARG A 364 -3.66 -0.54 -0.35
C ARG A 364 -3.05 0.84 -0.40
N ILE A 365 -1.77 0.89 -0.17
CA ILE A 365 -1.00 2.13 -0.32
C ILE A 365 -1.24 2.72 -1.72
N LEU A 366 -1.21 1.85 -2.72
CA LEU A 366 -1.31 2.25 -4.12
C LEU A 366 -2.73 2.55 -4.61
N GLY A 367 -3.76 2.17 -3.85
CA GLY A 367 -5.16 2.49 -4.15
C GLY A 367 -5.63 1.95 -5.50
N TRP A 368 -6.01 2.83 -6.42
CA TRP A 368 -6.53 2.56 -7.74
C TRP A 368 -5.46 2.10 -8.73
N THR A 369 -4.97 0.85 -8.61
CA THR A 369 -3.84 0.36 -9.40
C THR A 369 -4.10 0.31 -10.90
N THR A 370 -5.30 0.01 -11.35
CA THR A 370 -5.68 0.12 -12.77
C THR A 370 -5.46 1.55 -13.30
N PHE A 371 -5.76 2.53 -12.48
CA PHE A 371 -5.65 3.93 -12.82
C PHE A 371 -4.23 4.50 -12.69
N THR A 372 -3.35 3.87 -11.92
CA THR A 372 -1.98 4.33 -11.67
C THR A 372 -0.90 3.46 -12.29
N HIS A 373 -1.16 2.18 -12.55
CA HIS A 373 -0.20 1.19 -13.05
C HIS A 373 -0.69 0.40 -14.26
N GLY A 374 -1.94 0.64 -14.72
CA GLY A 374 -2.58 -0.14 -15.76
C GLY A 374 -2.24 0.28 -17.20
N GLU A 375 -1.26 1.14 -17.44
CA GLU A 375 -0.93 1.67 -18.78
C GLU A 375 -0.57 0.58 -19.82
N ARG A 376 -0.02 -0.55 -19.36
CA ARG A 376 0.48 -1.65 -20.19
C ARG A 376 -0.47 -2.83 -20.34
N PHE A 377 -1.72 -2.70 -19.91
CA PHE A 377 -2.67 -3.79 -20.07
C PHE A 377 -2.90 -4.13 -21.54
N ARG A 378 -2.82 -5.43 -21.84
CA ARG A 378 -3.14 -5.95 -23.15
C ARG A 378 -4.63 -6.29 -23.20
N LEU A 379 -5.38 -5.55 -24.01
CA LEU A 379 -6.81 -5.78 -24.22
C LEU A 379 -7.09 -7.07 -25.00
N ASP A 380 -6.11 -7.57 -25.75
CA ASP A 380 -6.19 -8.78 -26.57
C ASP A 380 -6.19 -10.09 -25.76
N LEU A 381 -5.94 -10.03 -24.45
CA LEU A 381 -6.05 -11.17 -23.55
C LEU A 381 -7.44 -11.33 -22.89
N GLN A 382 -8.44 -10.59 -23.38
CA GLN A 382 -9.82 -10.64 -22.89
C GLN A 382 -10.58 -11.90 -23.30
#